data_a76f088f3ff88d5110c358458e85b22d
#
_entry.id   a76f088f3ff88d5110c358458e85b22d
#
_cell.length_a   1.000
_cell.length_b   1.000
_cell.length_c   1.000
_cell.angle_alpha   90.00
_cell.angle_beta   90.00
_cell.angle_gamma   90.00
#
_symmetry.space_group_name_H-M   'P 1'
#
loop_
_entity.id
_entity.type
_entity.pdbx_description
1 polymer ?
#
loop_
_entity_poly.entity_id
_entity_poly.type
_entity_poly.pdbx_seq_one_letter_code
_entity_poly.pdbx_strand_id
1 'polypeptide(L)'
;MQPPTPARKSPRRLLIIGGGFAGLECARKLAGDTHFDITLVDRTNHHLFQPLLYQVATASLAAPDIARSIRHILEKARNVTVLMDEITAIDPIAKSATGTSGTHYEFDTLLLAAGARTSYFGHDDWAKHTLGLKSLADAQAIRRTVLSNLERAELTTDESERARLMTVAIVGGGPTGVELAGAFTDLIHRSLQSNFRRIDTAKLRVILIEGSDRILETYDTDQSEYARQRLAHLGVEIRLKTRVCGISTGTLTFTDGTTLESSAIIWAAGIAANSLAAKLGLPTDRAGRITPLPDLSLPGLPDIFVAGDLVSIRDSNDKPVPGVAPAAVQMGAHIAAVLKEDLRLAKTQHAHRALQLRPAFRYFDKGMMAIIGKNAAVVKSGRMRLRGFIAWLAWLFIHIAFLVGFRNKLAVLLGWAYAYLNDNPEARVIVHPPPQP
;
A
#
# COMPACT_ATOMS: atom_id res chain seq x y z
N MET A 1 -44.30 -22.02 -35.86
CA MET A 1 -44.04 -21.09 -34.72
C MET A 1 -42.70 -21.46 -34.11
N GLN A 2 -41.70 -20.62 -34.23
CA GLN A 2 -40.44 -20.80 -33.50
C GLN A 2 -40.73 -20.55 -32.02
N PRO A 3 -40.20 -21.35 -31.09
CA PRO A 3 -40.34 -21.08 -29.66
C PRO A 3 -39.70 -19.72 -29.34
N PRO A 4 -40.29 -18.91 -28.44
CA PRO A 4 -39.74 -17.62 -28.08
C PRO A 4 -38.35 -17.81 -27.51
N THR A 5 -37.38 -17.09 -28.06
CA THR A 5 -36.02 -17.04 -27.56
C THR A 5 -36.07 -16.64 -26.07
N PRO A 6 -35.51 -17.42 -25.13
CA PRO A 6 -35.58 -17.07 -23.72
C PRO A 6 -34.95 -15.68 -23.52
N ALA A 7 -35.70 -14.80 -22.85
CA ALA A 7 -35.28 -13.44 -22.56
C ALA A 7 -33.90 -13.51 -21.87
N ARG A 8 -32.89 -12.90 -22.47
CA ARG A 8 -31.56 -12.81 -21.93
C ARG A 8 -31.65 -12.05 -20.60
N LYS A 9 -31.44 -12.71 -19.45
CA LYS A 9 -31.42 -12.02 -18.16
C LYS A 9 -30.37 -10.90 -18.25
N SER A 10 -30.74 -9.69 -17.79
CA SER A 10 -29.81 -8.55 -17.71
C SER A 10 -28.56 -8.96 -16.95
N PRO A 11 -27.37 -8.51 -17.37
CA PRO A 11 -26.13 -8.80 -16.63
C PRO A 11 -26.21 -8.29 -15.19
N ARG A 12 -25.60 -9.02 -14.26
CA ARG A 12 -25.54 -8.63 -12.82
C ARG A 12 -24.65 -7.40 -12.67
N ARG A 13 -25.18 -6.32 -12.12
CA ARG A 13 -24.41 -5.09 -11.85
C ARG A 13 -23.48 -5.31 -10.65
N LEU A 14 -22.18 -5.33 -10.92
CA LEU A 14 -21.15 -5.45 -9.90
C LEU A 14 -20.44 -4.11 -9.73
N LEU A 15 -20.61 -3.49 -8.56
CA LEU A 15 -19.84 -2.31 -8.17
C LEU A 15 -18.58 -2.75 -7.42
N ILE A 16 -17.41 -2.31 -7.88
CA ILE A 16 -16.13 -2.52 -7.21
C ILE A 16 -15.62 -1.16 -6.72
N ILE A 17 -15.50 -0.98 -5.42
CA ILE A 17 -14.96 0.24 -4.81
C ILE A 17 -13.49 0.00 -4.44
N GLY A 18 -12.59 0.62 -5.21
CA GLY A 18 -11.14 0.51 -5.06
C GLY A 18 -10.47 -0.32 -6.14
N GLY A 19 -9.60 0.31 -6.94
CA GLY A 19 -8.76 -0.27 -8.00
C GLY A 19 -7.40 -0.78 -7.50
N GLY A 20 -7.30 -1.08 -6.19
CA GLY A 20 -6.12 -1.69 -5.57
C GLY A 20 -5.95 -3.16 -5.97
N PHE A 21 -5.12 -3.91 -5.21
CA PHE A 21 -4.79 -5.30 -5.54
C PHE A 21 -6.02 -6.21 -5.59
N ALA A 22 -6.95 -6.09 -4.64
CA ALA A 22 -8.13 -6.97 -4.59
C ALA A 22 -9.17 -6.61 -5.65
N GLY A 23 -9.56 -5.34 -5.75
CA GLY A 23 -10.60 -4.90 -6.70
C GLY A 23 -10.17 -5.08 -8.15
N LEU A 24 -8.93 -4.71 -8.48
CA LEU A 24 -8.38 -4.91 -9.83
C LEU A 24 -8.32 -6.40 -10.21
N GLU A 25 -7.88 -7.27 -9.30
CA GLU A 25 -7.82 -8.70 -9.60
C GLU A 25 -9.21 -9.30 -9.79
N CYS A 26 -10.21 -8.91 -8.97
CA CYS A 26 -11.59 -9.33 -9.17
C CYS A 26 -12.11 -8.88 -10.54
N ALA A 27 -11.93 -7.61 -10.90
CA ALA A 27 -12.33 -7.09 -12.22
C ALA A 27 -11.65 -7.85 -13.38
N ARG A 28 -10.35 -8.13 -13.27
CA ARG A 28 -9.59 -8.90 -14.29
C ARG A 28 -10.09 -10.33 -14.44
N LYS A 29 -10.44 -11.00 -13.34
CA LYS A 29 -10.95 -12.38 -13.35
C LYS A 29 -12.36 -12.49 -13.94
N LEU A 30 -13.12 -11.40 -13.89
CA LEU A 30 -14.48 -11.32 -14.46
C LEU A 30 -14.50 -10.60 -15.82
N ALA A 31 -13.35 -10.11 -16.30
CA ALA A 31 -13.22 -9.44 -17.59
C ALA A 31 -13.68 -10.34 -18.73
N GLY A 32 -14.56 -9.81 -19.60
CA GLY A 32 -15.14 -10.52 -20.74
C GLY A 32 -16.28 -11.48 -20.41
N ASP A 33 -16.63 -11.66 -19.13
CA ASP A 33 -17.80 -12.46 -18.74
C ASP A 33 -19.08 -11.62 -18.87
N THR A 34 -19.87 -11.91 -19.89
CA THR A 34 -21.11 -11.16 -20.25
C THR A 34 -22.25 -11.29 -19.24
N HIS A 35 -22.12 -12.10 -18.21
CA HIS A 35 -23.07 -12.18 -17.12
C HIS A 35 -22.91 -11.05 -16.09
N PHE A 36 -21.82 -10.31 -16.17
CA PHE A 36 -21.54 -9.17 -15.30
C PHE A 36 -21.43 -7.87 -16.09
N ASP A 37 -22.02 -6.83 -15.55
CA ASP A 37 -21.76 -5.43 -15.88
C ASP A 37 -21.02 -4.80 -14.70
N ILE A 38 -19.74 -4.50 -14.89
CA ILE A 38 -18.83 -4.14 -13.81
C ILE A 38 -18.54 -2.65 -13.85
N THR A 39 -18.84 -1.95 -12.76
CA THR A 39 -18.38 -0.58 -12.54
C THR A 39 -17.27 -0.60 -11.46
N LEU A 40 -16.04 -0.24 -11.85
CA LEU A 40 -14.93 -0.08 -10.93
C LEU A 40 -14.74 1.40 -10.66
N VAL A 41 -14.89 1.80 -9.39
CA VAL A 41 -14.72 3.18 -8.94
C VAL A 41 -13.47 3.27 -8.07
N ASP A 42 -12.56 4.19 -8.39
CA ASP A 42 -11.39 4.51 -7.56
C ASP A 42 -11.20 6.03 -7.51
N ARG A 43 -10.74 6.54 -6.37
CA ARG A 43 -10.43 7.97 -6.20
C ARG A 43 -9.24 8.44 -7.05
N THR A 44 -8.46 7.50 -7.58
CA THR A 44 -7.34 7.75 -8.49
C THR A 44 -7.55 7.04 -9.82
N ASN A 45 -6.87 7.49 -10.86
CA ASN A 45 -6.96 6.87 -12.18
C ASN A 45 -6.01 5.68 -12.38
N HIS A 46 -5.24 5.30 -11.33
CA HIS A 46 -4.14 4.34 -11.47
C HIS A 46 -4.12 3.28 -10.37
N HIS A 47 -3.71 2.09 -10.77
CA HIS A 47 -3.31 1.04 -9.86
C HIS A 47 -1.87 1.29 -9.42
N LEU A 48 -1.62 1.23 -8.12
CA LEU A 48 -0.33 1.48 -7.50
C LEU A 48 0.31 0.19 -6.99
N PHE A 49 1.54 -0.09 -7.42
CA PHE A 49 2.33 -1.17 -6.87
C PHE A 49 3.05 -0.72 -5.59
N GLN A 50 2.30 -0.70 -4.47
CA GLN A 50 2.74 -0.18 -3.17
C GLN A 50 4.07 -0.74 -2.64
N PRO A 51 4.47 -2.01 -2.88
CA PRO A 51 5.75 -2.51 -2.39
C PRO A 51 6.98 -1.74 -2.86
N LEU A 52 6.89 -0.99 -3.96
CA LEU A 52 7.99 -0.15 -4.46
C LEU A 52 7.78 1.35 -4.18
N LEU A 53 6.78 1.71 -3.37
CA LEU A 53 6.42 3.11 -3.13
C LEU A 53 7.54 3.90 -2.43
N TYR A 54 8.29 3.26 -1.52
CA TYR A 54 9.44 3.87 -0.87
C TYR A 54 10.54 4.28 -1.87
N GLN A 55 10.68 3.59 -3.01
CA GLN A 55 11.65 3.95 -4.05
C GLN A 55 11.27 5.24 -4.80
N VAL A 56 9.98 5.53 -4.92
CA VAL A 56 9.53 6.83 -5.42
C VAL A 56 9.78 7.93 -4.39
N ALA A 57 9.55 7.64 -3.10
CA ALA A 57 9.82 8.57 -2.01
C ALA A 57 11.30 8.95 -1.90
N THR A 58 12.21 8.04 -2.26
CA THR A 58 13.66 8.22 -2.22
C THR A 58 14.30 8.50 -3.59
N ALA A 59 13.50 8.95 -4.56
CA ALA A 59 13.93 9.31 -5.91
C ALA A 59 14.61 8.18 -6.72
N SER A 60 14.53 6.94 -6.29
CA SER A 60 15.13 5.78 -6.97
C SER A 60 14.31 5.30 -8.17
N LEU A 61 13.00 5.55 -8.17
CA LEU A 61 12.09 5.27 -9.28
C LEU A 61 11.19 6.48 -9.57
N ALA A 62 10.76 6.58 -10.83
CA ALA A 62 9.75 7.54 -11.21
C ALA A 62 8.33 7.02 -10.89
N ALA A 63 7.39 7.95 -10.66
CA ALA A 63 6.01 7.61 -10.33
C ALA A 63 5.34 6.66 -11.37
N PRO A 64 5.50 6.87 -12.71
CA PRO A 64 4.91 5.99 -13.71
C PRO A 64 5.48 4.55 -13.73
N ASP A 65 6.63 4.31 -13.10
CA ASP A 65 7.26 2.98 -13.09
C ASP A 65 6.47 1.99 -12.23
N ILE A 66 5.81 2.50 -11.19
CA ILE A 66 5.05 1.68 -10.24
C ILE A 66 3.53 1.97 -10.26
N ALA A 67 3.09 2.98 -11.00
CA ALA A 67 1.68 3.34 -11.17
C ALA A 67 1.26 3.14 -12.62
N ARG A 68 0.09 2.50 -12.83
CA ARG A 68 -0.44 2.23 -14.16
C ARG A 68 -1.92 2.56 -14.23
N SER A 69 -2.34 3.24 -15.30
CA SER A 69 -3.75 3.57 -15.52
C SER A 69 -4.64 2.34 -15.46
N ILE A 70 -5.64 2.36 -14.59
CA ILE A 70 -6.63 1.27 -14.45
C ILE A 70 -7.36 1.04 -15.76
N ARG A 71 -7.75 2.12 -16.48
CA ARG A 71 -8.39 2.03 -17.80
C ARG A 71 -7.52 1.29 -18.81
N HIS A 72 -6.20 1.54 -18.81
CA HIS A 72 -5.28 0.85 -19.70
C HIS A 72 -5.10 -0.64 -19.33
N ILE A 73 -5.13 -0.98 -18.03
CA ILE A 73 -5.06 -2.38 -17.59
C ILE A 73 -6.29 -3.17 -18.04
N LEU A 74 -7.47 -2.53 -18.03
CA LEU A 74 -8.77 -3.14 -18.32
C LEU A 74 -9.31 -2.78 -19.71
N GLU A 75 -8.51 -2.19 -20.61
CA GLU A 75 -8.93 -1.67 -21.92
C GLU A 75 -9.65 -2.71 -22.81
N LYS A 76 -9.27 -4.00 -22.66
CA LYS A 76 -9.86 -5.11 -23.44
C LYS A 76 -11.12 -5.69 -22.80
N ALA A 77 -11.46 -5.30 -21.57
CA ALA A 77 -12.60 -5.81 -20.82
C ALA A 77 -13.85 -4.96 -21.11
N ARG A 78 -14.60 -5.29 -22.16
CA ARG A 78 -15.78 -4.52 -22.61
C ARG A 78 -16.92 -4.46 -21.59
N ASN A 79 -16.97 -5.39 -20.65
CA ASN A 79 -17.93 -5.44 -19.56
C ASN A 79 -17.47 -4.72 -18.29
N VAL A 80 -16.37 -3.91 -18.37
CA VAL A 80 -15.84 -3.17 -17.23
C VAL A 80 -15.79 -1.68 -17.56
N THR A 81 -16.53 -0.88 -16.82
CA THR A 81 -16.47 0.58 -16.81
C THR A 81 -15.62 1.04 -15.65
N VAL A 82 -14.60 1.86 -15.92
CA VAL A 82 -13.74 2.44 -14.86
C VAL A 82 -14.12 3.90 -14.66
N LEU A 83 -14.41 4.29 -13.43
CA LEU A 83 -14.76 5.67 -13.08
C LEU A 83 -13.83 6.18 -11.99
N MET A 84 -13.38 7.43 -12.13
CA MET A 84 -12.58 8.11 -11.12
C MET A 84 -13.51 8.95 -10.25
N ASP A 85 -13.78 8.45 -9.04
CA ASP A 85 -14.59 9.13 -8.02
C ASP A 85 -14.22 8.59 -6.63
N GLU A 86 -14.49 9.35 -5.59
CA GLU A 86 -14.32 8.91 -4.21
C GLU A 86 -15.68 8.61 -3.59
N ILE A 87 -15.92 7.34 -3.26
CA ILE A 87 -17.16 6.94 -2.61
C ILE A 87 -17.18 7.42 -1.17
N THR A 88 -18.25 8.13 -0.81
CA THR A 88 -18.41 8.72 0.52
C THR A 88 -19.49 8.06 1.36
N ALA A 89 -20.45 7.39 0.73
CA ALA A 89 -21.52 6.68 1.41
C ALA A 89 -21.90 5.39 0.68
N ILE A 90 -22.37 4.40 1.44
CA ILE A 90 -22.93 3.14 0.95
C ILE A 90 -24.22 2.90 1.68
N ASP A 91 -25.30 2.67 0.95
CA ASP A 91 -26.57 2.18 1.49
C ASP A 91 -26.71 0.69 1.10
N PRO A 92 -26.46 -0.23 2.03
CA PRO A 92 -26.55 -1.66 1.76
C PRO A 92 -27.97 -2.16 1.52
N ILE A 93 -28.99 -1.45 2.01
CA ILE A 93 -30.41 -1.83 1.87
C ILE A 93 -30.94 -1.37 0.50
N ALA A 94 -30.70 -0.09 0.16
CA ALA A 94 -31.05 0.45 -1.17
C ALA A 94 -30.14 -0.07 -2.28
N LYS A 95 -29.05 -0.79 -1.94
CA LYS A 95 -28.02 -1.27 -2.88
C LYS A 95 -27.47 -0.15 -3.75
N SER A 96 -27.06 0.93 -3.11
CA SER A 96 -26.49 2.10 -3.77
C SER A 96 -25.26 2.63 -3.02
N ALA A 97 -24.42 3.33 -3.76
CA ALA A 97 -23.28 4.08 -3.21
C ALA A 97 -23.26 5.49 -3.80
N THR A 98 -22.73 6.45 -3.06
CA THR A 98 -22.67 7.85 -3.49
C THR A 98 -21.19 8.31 -3.51
N GLY A 99 -20.79 8.91 -4.61
CA GLY A 99 -19.50 9.53 -4.79
C GLY A 99 -19.45 11.01 -4.42
N THR A 100 -18.25 11.57 -4.29
CA THR A 100 -18.02 13.02 -4.09
C THR A 100 -18.52 13.85 -5.27
N SER A 101 -18.59 13.27 -6.46
CA SER A 101 -19.18 13.88 -7.66
C SER A 101 -20.69 14.10 -7.56
N GLY A 102 -21.36 13.54 -6.55
CA GLY A 102 -22.81 13.46 -6.45
C GLY A 102 -23.42 12.30 -7.25
N THR A 103 -22.61 11.51 -7.95
CA THR A 103 -23.08 10.35 -8.71
C THR A 103 -23.56 9.25 -7.78
N HIS A 104 -24.72 8.67 -8.11
CA HIS A 104 -25.26 7.49 -7.44
C HIS A 104 -24.95 6.24 -8.27
N TYR A 105 -24.37 5.24 -7.62
CA TYR A 105 -23.96 3.96 -8.20
C TYR A 105 -24.87 2.86 -7.66
N GLU A 106 -25.80 2.39 -8.46
CA GLU A 106 -26.64 1.24 -8.12
C GLU A 106 -25.88 -0.07 -8.39
N PHE A 107 -26.11 -1.08 -7.55
CA PHE A 107 -25.50 -2.40 -7.69
C PHE A 107 -26.44 -3.53 -7.30
N ASP A 108 -26.24 -4.70 -7.88
CA ASP A 108 -26.81 -5.95 -7.41
C ASP A 108 -25.85 -6.66 -6.45
N THR A 109 -24.54 -6.44 -6.68
CA THR A 109 -23.44 -6.94 -5.84
C THR A 109 -22.40 -5.84 -5.66
N LEU A 110 -21.82 -5.75 -4.44
CA LEU A 110 -20.75 -4.82 -4.11
C LEU A 110 -19.49 -5.58 -3.67
N LEU A 111 -18.34 -5.17 -4.21
CA LEU A 111 -17.03 -5.49 -3.64
C LEU A 111 -16.41 -4.21 -3.05
N LEU A 112 -16.29 -4.14 -1.71
CA LEU A 112 -15.58 -3.07 -1.04
C LEU A 112 -14.10 -3.46 -0.86
N ALA A 113 -13.21 -2.80 -1.61
CA ALA A 113 -11.76 -3.05 -1.64
C ALA A 113 -10.96 -1.73 -1.49
N ALA A 114 -11.46 -0.81 -0.66
CA ALA A 114 -10.94 0.56 -0.51
C ALA A 114 -9.59 0.64 0.25
N GLY A 115 -9.03 -0.48 0.68
CA GLY A 115 -7.71 -0.57 1.30
C GLY A 115 -7.59 0.11 2.67
N ALA A 116 -6.37 0.52 3.03
CA ALA A 116 -6.06 1.13 4.31
C ALA A 116 -5.63 2.60 4.17
N ARG A 117 -5.69 3.33 5.29
CA ARG A 117 -5.14 4.67 5.50
C ARG A 117 -4.05 4.64 6.56
N THR A 118 -3.26 5.69 6.64
CA THR A 118 -2.34 5.91 7.77
C THR A 118 -3.14 6.02 9.07
N SER A 119 -2.65 5.36 10.13
CA SER A 119 -3.21 5.44 11.47
C SER A 119 -2.27 6.22 12.38
N TYR A 120 -2.82 7.17 13.09
CA TYR A 120 -2.12 7.95 14.11
C TYR A 120 -2.52 7.54 15.53
N PHE A 121 -3.14 6.36 15.69
CA PHE A 121 -3.54 5.80 16.99
C PHE A 121 -4.41 6.73 17.86
N GLY A 122 -5.29 7.50 17.21
CA GLY A 122 -6.18 8.45 17.86
C GLY A 122 -5.68 9.92 17.88
N HIS A 123 -4.47 10.17 17.39
CA HIS A 123 -3.87 11.49 17.27
C HIS A 123 -3.95 12.00 15.81
N ASP A 124 -5.15 12.09 15.25
CA ASP A 124 -5.33 12.46 13.83
C ASP A 124 -4.82 13.88 13.50
N ASP A 125 -4.64 14.74 14.51
CA ASP A 125 -3.98 16.04 14.39
C ASP A 125 -2.50 15.96 13.97
N TRP A 126 -1.82 14.83 14.19
CA TRP A 126 -0.43 14.64 13.76
C TRP A 126 -0.30 14.55 12.25
N ALA A 127 -1.38 14.22 11.54
CA ALA A 127 -1.38 14.12 10.07
C ALA A 127 -0.88 15.39 9.37
N LYS A 128 -1.16 16.58 9.94
CA LYS A 128 -0.74 17.87 9.38
C LYS A 128 0.74 18.22 9.61
N HIS A 129 1.42 17.46 10.49
CA HIS A 129 2.83 17.66 10.84
C HIS A 129 3.74 16.54 10.33
N THR A 130 3.19 15.52 9.67
CA THR A 130 3.91 14.34 9.24
C THR A 130 3.64 13.99 7.78
N LEU A 131 4.49 13.18 7.21
CA LEU A 131 4.36 12.64 5.87
C LEU A 131 4.04 11.14 5.99
N GLY A 132 2.87 10.71 5.55
CA GLY A 132 2.53 9.29 5.41
C GLY A 132 3.18 8.65 4.18
N LEU A 133 3.03 7.33 4.02
CA LEU A 133 3.46 6.62 2.82
C LEU A 133 2.43 5.54 2.44
N LYS A 134 1.31 5.95 1.86
CA LYS A 134 0.23 5.07 1.40
C LYS A 134 -0.21 5.33 -0.04
N SER A 135 0.00 6.52 -0.54
CA SER A 135 -0.35 6.93 -1.89
C SER A 135 0.88 7.39 -2.68
N LEU A 136 0.73 7.48 -4.01
CA LEU A 136 1.75 8.05 -4.87
C LEU A 136 2.02 9.52 -4.52
N ALA A 137 0.98 10.27 -4.16
CA ALA A 137 1.09 11.66 -3.71
C ALA A 137 1.93 11.77 -2.43
N ASP A 138 1.78 10.85 -1.48
CA ASP A 138 2.59 10.80 -0.25
C ASP A 138 4.06 10.59 -0.58
N ALA A 139 4.38 9.61 -1.43
CA ALA A 139 5.76 9.34 -1.84
C ALA A 139 6.40 10.55 -2.53
N GLN A 140 5.65 11.23 -3.40
CA GLN A 140 6.10 12.46 -4.06
C GLN A 140 6.26 13.62 -3.05
N ALA A 141 5.39 13.72 -2.04
CA ALA A 141 5.52 14.71 -0.98
C ALA A 141 6.77 14.48 -0.13
N ILE A 142 7.06 13.23 0.26
CA ILE A 142 8.30 12.87 0.96
C ILE A 142 9.51 13.27 0.13
N ARG A 143 9.57 12.83 -1.14
CA ARG A 143 10.67 13.17 -2.05
C ARG A 143 10.87 14.67 -2.16
N ARG A 144 9.81 15.43 -2.44
CA ARG A 144 9.86 16.88 -2.54
C ARG A 144 10.36 17.52 -1.26
N THR A 145 9.84 17.12 -0.10
CA THR A 145 10.22 17.70 1.19
C THR A 145 11.70 17.48 1.46
N VAL A 146 12.21 16.25 1.32
CA VAL A 146 13.61 15.95 1.59
C VAL A 146 14.54 16.69 0.64
N LEU A 147 14.26 16.68 -0.67
CA LEU A 147 15.09 17.39 -1.66
C LEU A 147 15.04 18.91 -1.43
N SER A 148 13.86 19.50 -1.19
CA SER A 148 13.75 20.94 -0.90
C SER A 148 14.44 21.34 0.40
N ASN A 149 14.45 20.48 1.41
CA ASN A 149 15.20 20.72 2.64
C ASN A 149 16.70 20.79 2.40
N LEU A 150 17.25 19.97 1.49
CA LEU A 150 18.66 20.01 1.11
C LEU A 150 19.01 21.30 0.38
N GLU A 151 18.16 21.75 -0.55
CA GLU A 151 18.35 23.04 -1.24
C GLU A 151 18.34 24.22 -0.23
N ARG A 152 17.43 24.18 0.75
CA ARG A 152 17.40 25.19 1.81
C ARG A 152 18.63 25.09 2.74
N ALA A 153 19.09 23.88 3.06
CA ALA A 153 20.29 23.67 3.86
C ALA A 153 21.56 24.22 3.16
N GLU A 154 21.60 24.15 1.82
CA GLU A 154 22.68 24.75 1.02
C GLU A 154 22.69 26.28 1.09
N LEU A 155 21.51 26.90 1.30
CA LEU A 155 21.34 28.37 1.33
C LEU A 155 21.54 28.95 2.72
N THR A 156 21.08 28.28 3.79
CA THR A 156 21.10 28.84 5.15
C THR A 156 22.49 28.93 5.73
N THR A 157 22.74 29.99 6.50
CA THR A 157 23.94 30.19 7.31
C THR A 157 23.74 29.80 8.77
N ASP A 158 22.47 29.54 9.19
CA ASP A 158 22.13 29.08 10.53
C ASP A 158 22.39 27.57 10.66
N GLU A 159 23.35 27.22 11.50
CA GLU A 159 23.75 25.81 11.73
C GLU A 159 22.64 24.99 12.40
N SER A 160 21.81 25.60 13.25
CA SER A 160 20.69 24.93 13.90
C SER A 160 19.60 24.60 12.88
N GLU A 161 19.23 25.58 12.04
CA GLU A 161 18.30 25.33 10.95
C GLU A 161 18.85 24.28 9.96
N ARG A 162 20.13 24.38 9.61
CA ARG A 162 20.79 23.39 8.73
C ARG A 162 20.71 21.99 9.30
N ALA A 163 21.01 21.80 10.57
CA ALA A 163 20.93 20.50 11.24
C ALA A 163 19.51 19.94 11.22
N ARG A 164 18.50 20.77 11.44
CA ARG A 164 17.08 20.39 11.37
C ARG A 164 16.65 20.01 9.94
N LEU A 165 17.08 20.79 8.95
CA LEU A 165 16.81 20.52 7.52
C LEU A 165 17.48 19.22 7.04
N MET A 166 18.63 18.90 7.58
CA MET A 166 19.41 17.68 7.29
C MET A 166 19.08 16.52 8.24
N THR A 167 17.88 16.49 8.84
CA THR A 167 17.41 15.39 9.68
C THR A 167 16.12 14.85 9.08
N VAL A 168 16.10 13.53 8.78
CA VAL A 168 14.92 12.75 8.36
C VAL A 168 14.56 11.80 9.50
N ALA A 169 13.42 12.00 10.13
CA ALA A 169 12.90 11.14 11.19
C ALA A 169 11.84 10.20 10.62
N ILE A 170 12.03 8.90 10.78
CA ILE A 170 11.11 7.84 10.34
C ILE A 170 10.55 7.17 11.59
N VAL A 171 9.24 7.28 11.80
CA VAL A 171 8.55 6.67 12.94
C VAL A 171 7.90 5.36 12.50
N GLY A 172 8.34 4.25 13.09
CA GLY A 172 7.91 2.88 12.83
C GLY A 172 8.99 2.01 12.22
N GLY A 173 9.44 0.98 12.95
CA GLY A 173 10.47 0.02 12.56
C GLY A 173 9.95 -1.21 11.83
N GLY A 174 8.74 -1.15 11.26
CA GLY A 174 8.21 -2.18 10.37
C GLY A 174 8.89 -2.19 8.99
N PRO A 175 8.47 -3.08 8.05
CA PRO A 175 9.07 -3.18 6.72
C PRO A 175 9.19 -1.84 6.00
N THR A 176 8.14 -1.03 5.97
CA THR A 176 8.13 0.27 5.29
C THR A 176 9.17 1.24 5.85
N GLY A 177 9.30 1.33 7.19
CA GLY A 177 10.29 2.22 7.80
C GLY A 177 11.73 1.76 7.59
N VAL A 178 11.97 0.45 7.65
CA VAL A 178 13.28 -0.16 7.37
C VAL A 178 13.69 0.05 5.91
N GLU A 179 12.78 -0.16 4.97
CA GLU A 179 13.02 0.07 3.53
C GLU A 179 13.29 1.54 3.22
N LEU A 180 12.52 2.46 3.80
CA LEU A 180 12.76 3.90 3.67
C LEU A 180 14.12 4.29 4.24
N ALA A 181 14.45 3.83 5.46
CA ALA A 181 15.72 4.17 6.11
C ALA A 181 16.93 3.72 5.28
N GLY A 182 16.89 2.47 4.78
CA GLY A 182 17.93 1.95 3.90
C GLY A 182 18.04 2.70 2.57
N ALA A 183 16.90 3.02 1.95
CA ALA A 183 16.87 3.72 0.67
C ALA A 183 17.31 5.18 0.78
N PHE A 184 17.02 5.87 1.89
CA PHE A 184 17.53 7.22 2.12
C PHE A 184 19.05 7.23 2.30
N THR A 185 19.63 6.26 3.00
CA THR A 185 21.10 6.18 3.11
C THR A 185 21.75 5.89 1.76
N ASP A 186 21.17 5.04 0.93
CA ASP A 186 21.66 4.83 -0.43
C ASP A 186 21.58 6.12 -1.28
N LEU A 187 20.50 6.90 -1.18
CA LEU A 187 20.37 8.19 -1.85
C LEU A 187 21.46 9.17 -1.41
N ILE A 188 21.69 9.29 -0.09
CA ILE A 188 22.64 10.22 0.51
C ILE A 188 24.07 9.88 0.11
N HIS A 189 24.49 8.65 0.38
CA HIS A 189 25.89 8.26 0.24
C HIS A 189 26.33 8.01 -1.19
N ARG A 190 25.41 7.78 -2.12
CA ARG A 190 25.74 7.42 -3.49
C ARG A 190 25.42 8.52 -4.48
N SER A 191 24.30 9.23 -4.27
CA SER A 191 23.73 10.08 -5.32
C SER A 191 23.88 11.58 -5.04
N LEU A 192 23.98 11.98 -3.77
CA LEU A 192 23.95 13.39 -3.40
C LEU A 192 25.31 13.98 -3.03
N GLN A 193 26.31 13.15 -2.70
CA GLN A 193 27.62 13.62 -2.18
C GLN A 193 28.32 14.65 -3.09
N SER A 194 28.22 14.50 -4.40
CA SER A 194 28.88 15.38 -5.34
C SER A 194 28.04 16.58 -5.79
N ASN A 195 26.77 16.68 -5.39
CA ASN A 195 25.84 17.64 -5.95
C ASN A 195 25.83 18.98 -5.21
N PHE A 196 26.08 18.96 -3.90
CA PHE A 196 26.08 20.14 -3.04
C PHE A 196 27.51 20.61 -2.76
N ARG A 197 27.69 21.91 -2.53
CA ARG A 197 29.02 22.53 -2.34
C ARG A 197 29.22 23.12 -0.95
N ARG A 198 28.14 23.54 -0.30
CA ARG A 198 28.19 24.20 1.01
C ARG A 198 27.78 23.26 2.14
N ILE A 199 27.00 22.25 1.86
CA ILE A 199 26.64 21.22 2.83
C ILE A 199 27.40 19.93 2.55
N ASP A 200 27.80 19.26 3.63
CA ASP A 200 28.28 17.90 3.57
C ASP A 200 27.08 16.94 3.74
N THR A 201 26.63 16.37 2.62
CA THR A 201 25.47 15.47 2.63
C THR A 201 25.71 14.20 3.46
N ALA A 202 26.97 13.81 3.75
CA ALA A 202 27.28 12.71 4.64
C ALA A 202 26.85 12.98 6.11
N LYS A 203 26.63 14.25 6.47
CA LYS A 203 26.10 14.67 7.78
C LYS A 203 24.57 14.61 7.87
N LEU A 204 23.87 14.27 6.77
CA LEU A 204 22.43 14.07 6.82
C LEU A 204 22.10 12.87 7.71
N ARG A 205 21.25 13.11 8.71
CA ARG A 205 20.85 12.11 9.68
C ARG A 205 19.58 11.42 9.24
N VAL A 206 19.60 10.09 9.18
CA VAL A 206 18.41 9.25 9.04
C VAL A 206 18.17 8.55 10.37
N ILE A 207 17.04 8.85 11.02
CA ILE A 207 16.72 8.35 12.36
C ILE A 207 15.48 7.48 12.26
N LEU A 208 15.62 6.19 12.58
CA LEU A 208 14.53 5.22 12.64
C LEU A 208 14.09 5.04 14.10
N ILE A 209 12.83 5.38 14.38
CA ILE A 209 12.26 5.40 15.74
C ILE A 209 11.25 4.25 15.84
N GLU A 210 11.43 3.36 16.82
CA GLU A 210 10.57 2.22 17.05
C GLU A 210 10.20 2.10 18.54
N GLY A 211 8.89 1.92 18.80
CA GLY A 211 8.36 1.77 20.15
C GLY A 211 8.66 0.43 20.81
N SER A 212 8.91 -0.60 20.00
CA SER A 212 9.26 -1.96 20.44
C SER A 212 10.75 -2.10 20.75
N ASP A 213 11.14 -3.25 21.26
CA ASP A 213 12.54 -3.57 21.56
C ASP A 213 13.37 -4.00 20.34
N ARG A 214 12.72 -4.16 19.16
CA ARG A 214 13.37 -4.54 17.89
C ARG A 214 12.59 -4.02 16.68
N ILE A 215 13.29 -3.80 15.58
CA ILE A 215 12.71 -3.54 14.27
C ILE A 215 12.24 -4.85 13.62
N LEU A 216 11.38 -4.78 12.61
CA LEU A 216 10.87 -5.96 11.88
C LEU A 216 10.30 -7.04 12.82
N GLU A 217 9.46 -6.67 13.76
CA GLU A 217 8.94 -7.53 14.84
C GLU A 217 8.25 -8.81 14.32
N THR A 218 7.69 -8.77 13.10
CA THR A 218 7.05 -9.91 12.44
C THR A 218 8.04 -10.94 11.86
N TYR A 219 9.31 -10.60 11.79
CA TYR A 219 10.40 -11.50 11.37
C TYR A 219 11.01 -12.21 12.58
N ASP A 220 11.84 -13.22 12.31
CA ASP A 220 12.54 -13.92 13.38
C ASP A 220 13.64 -13.02 13.99
N THR A 221 14.01 -13.26 15.23
CA THR A 221 14.93 -12.39 15.98
C THR A 221 16.29 -12.22 15.31
N ASP A 222 16.83 -13.26 14.68
CA ASP A 222 18.09 -13.22 13.95
C ASP A 222 18.00 -12.36 12.68
N GLN A 223 16.85 -12.37 11.99
CA GLN A 223 16.60 -11.51 10.83
C GLN A 223 16.42 -10.05 11.24
N SER A 224 15.72 -9.80 12.34
CA SER A 224 15.56 -8.48 12.94
C SER A 224 16.92 -7.88 13.35
N GLU A 225 17.75 -8.66 14.03
CA GLU A 225 19.10 -8.21 14.44
C GLU A 225 20.02 -7.99 13.24
N TYR A 226 19.97 -8.86 12.23
CA TYR A 226 20.68 -8.64 10.96
C TYR A 226 20.25 -7.31 10.31
N ALA A 227 18.95 -7.01 10.26
CA ALA A 227 18.46 -5.77 9.71
C ALA A 227 18.93 -4.54 10.50
N ARG A 228 18.90 -4.63 11.82
CA ARG A 228 19.41 -3.57 12.72
C ARG A 228 20.89 -3.28 12.50
N GLN A 229 21.73 -4.32 12.49
CA GLN A 229 23.17 -4.18 12.26
C GLN A 229 23.45 -3.60 10.86
N ARG A 230 22.72 -4.05 9.85
CA ARG A 230 22.89 -3.57 8.48
C ARG A 230 22.52 -2.08 8.35
N LEU A 231 21.39 -1.64 8.92
CA LEU A 231 21.00 -0.23 8.93
C LEU A 231 22.01 0.64 9.73
N ALA A 232 22.46 0.17 10.89
CA ALA A 232 23.48 0.88 11.66
C ALA A 232 24.78 1.04 10.87
N HIS A 233 25.22 -0.01 10.15
CA HIS A 233 26.39 0.05 9.27
C HIS A 233 26.21 1.04 8.12
N LEU A 234 24.98 1.25 7.65
CA LEU A 234 24.66 2.26 6.64
C LEU A 234 24.56 3.68 7.22
N GLY A 235 24.73 3.87 8.53
CA GLY A 235 24.68 5.17 9.19
C GLY A 235 23.30 5.58 9.71
N VAL A 236 22.32 4.67 9.72
CA VAL A 236 21.00 4.95 10.31
C VAL A 236 21.09 4.95 11.83
N GLU A 237 20.66 6.03 12.47
CA GLU A 237 20.45 6.11 13.92
C GLU A 237 19.15 5.36 14.27
N ILE A 238 19.23 4.28 15.03
CA ILE A 238 18.07 3.46 15.42
C ILE A 238 17.77 3.69 16.89
N ARG A 239 16.55 4.18 17.18
CA ARG A 239 16.03 4.39 18.53
C ARG A 239 14.94 3.36 18.81
N LEU A 240 15.29 2.33 19.55
CA LEU A 240 14.34 1.30 20.03
C LEU A 240 13.72 1.73 21.37
N LYS A 241 12.59 1.11 21.72
CA LYS A 241 11.83 1.41 22.97
C LYS A 241 11.49 2.89 23.11
N THR A 242 11.43 3.61 21.98
CA THR A 242 11.24 5.06 21.91
C THR A 242 9.86 5.35 21.34
N ARG A 243 8.94 5.80 22.18
CA ARG A 243 7.56 6.08 21.80
C ARG A 243 7.34 7.57 21.64
N VAL A 244 6.73 7.95 20.51
CA VAL A 244 6.29 9.32 20.27
C VAL A 244 5.00 9.56 21.06
N CYS A 245 4.97 10.64 21.82
CA CYS A 245 3.79 11.09 22.57
C CYS A 245 3.28 12.48 22.15
N GLY A 246 4.05 13.21 21.33
CA GLY A 246 3.66 14.49 20.76
C GLY A 246 4.34 14.77 19.44
N ILE A 247 3.62 15.41 18.52
CA ILE A 247 4.17 15.91 17.24
C ILE A 247 3.67 17.32 17.02
N SER A 248 4.60 18.23 16.78
CA SER A 248 4.33 19.60 16.31
C SER A 248 5.14 19.88 15.05
N THR A 249 5.02 21.07 14.49
CA THR A 249 5.74 21.44 13.28
C THR A 249 7.25 21.34 13.48
N GLY A 250 7.86 20.30 12.86
CA GLY A 250 9.29 20.09 12.92
C GLY A 250 9.84 19.50 14.21
N THR A 251 8.97 19.04 15.15
CA THR A 251 9.43 18.52 16.44
C THR A 251 8.65 17.25 16.83
N LEU A 252 9.37 16.21 17.18
CA LEU A 252 8.87 15.00 17.85
C LEU A 252 9.16 15.08 19.34
N THR A 253 8.17 14.72 20.17
CA THR A 253 8.31 14.58 21.63
C THR A 253 8.15 13.13 22.00
N PHE A 254 9.02 12.60 22.84
CA PHE A 254 9.03 11.22 23.29
C PHE A 254 8.52 11.07 24.72
N THR A 255 8.11 9.85 25.08
CA THR A 255 7.56 9.55 26.40
C THR A 255 8.53 9.75 27.56
N ASP A 256 9.84 9.78 27.30
CA ASP A 256 10.88 10.11 28.27
C ASP A 256 11.11 11.63 28.46
N GLY A 257 10.32 12.46 27.79
CA GLY A 257 10.42 13.91 27.82
C GLY A 257 11.45 14.52 26.87
N THR A 258 12.24 13.70 26.16
CA THR A 258 13.21 14.22 25.18
C THR A 258 12.50 14.64 23.89
N THR A 259 13.16 15.47 23.10
CA THR A 259 12.65 15.96 21.82
C THR A 259 13.64 15.68 20.68
N LEU A 260 13.12 15.66 19.46
CA LEU A 260 13.92 15.58 18.23
C LEU A 260 13.38 16.60 17.22
N GLU A 261 14.24 17.48 16.76
CA GLU A 261 13.93 18.40 15.66
C GLU A 261 14.24 17.74 14.30
N SER A 262 13.29 17.86 13.39
CA SER A 262 13.40 17.32 12.03
C SER A 262 12.45 18.06 11.08
N SER A 263 12.95 18.49 9.93
CA SER A 263 12.10 19.10 8.88
C SER A 263 11.41 18.06 7.97
N ALA A 264 11.67 16.77 8.17
CA ALA A 264 11.03 15.66 7.45
C ALA A 264 10.66 14.54 8.43
N ILE A 265 9.44 14.59 8.96
CA ILE A 265 8.90 13.55 9.85
C ILE A 265 8.03 12.62 9.03
N ILE A 266 8.49 11.37 8.85
CA ILE A 266 7.78 10.35 8.06
C ILE A 266 7.12 9.36 9.01
N TRP A 267 5.79 9.21 8.89
CA TRP A 267 5.01 8.31 9.72
C TRP A 267 4.75 6.97 9.01
N ALA A 268 5.45 5.93 9.46
CA ALA A 268 5.34 4.55 8.98
C ALA A 268 4.86 3.57 10.09
N ALA A 269 4.39 4.09 11.24
CA ALA A 269 4.11 3.29 12.45
C ALA A 269 2.77 2.55 12.46
N GLY A 270 1.84 2.88 11.60
CA GLY A 270 0.53 2.22 11.67
C GLY A 270 -0.36 2.43 10.47
N ILE A 271 -1.26 1.48 10.28
CA ILE A 271 -2.33 1.50 9.27
C ILE A 271 -3.67 1.19 9.92
N ALA A 272 -4.74 1.78 9.40
CA ALA A 272 -6.11 1.47 9.74
C ALA A 272 -6.90 1.21 8.46
N ALA A 273 -7.98 0.45 8.54
CA ALA A 273 -8.91 0.27 7.43
C ALA A 273 -9.46 1.62 6.96
N ASN A 274 -9.80 1.71 5.68
CA ASN A 274 -10.48 2.90 5.15
C ASN A 274 -11.79 3.14 5.93
N SER A 275 -12.09 4.40 6.25
CA SER A 275 -13.26 4.80 7.03
C SER A 275 -14.60 4.37 6.42
N LEU A 276 -14.63 4.06 5.12
CA LEU A 276 -15.81 3.56 4.43
C LEU A 276 -16.30 2.22 4.99
N ALA A 277 -15.39 1.40 5.57
CA ALA A 277 -15.75 0.16 6.26
C ALA A 277 -16.70 0.40 7.45
N ALA A 278 -16.44 1.42 8.26
CA ALA A 278 -17.27 1.77 9.42
C ALA A 278 -18.68 2.23 9.02
N LYS A 279 -18.84 2.78 7.80
CA LYS A 279 -20.14 3.26 7.27
C LYS A 279 -21.13 2.14 6.92
N LEU A 280 -20.67 0.89 6.88
CA LEU A 280 -21.54 -0.28 6.69
C LEU A 280 -22.31 -0.67 7.97
N GLY A 281 -22.04 -0.01 9.11
CA GLY A 281 -22.75 -0.25 10.37
C GLY A 281 -22.42 -1.61 11.04
N LEU A 282 -21.33 -2.28 10.60
CA LEU A 282 -20.90 -3.56 11.15
C LEU A 282 -19.79 -3.37 12.20
N PRO A 283 -19.69 -4.30 13.17
CA PRO A 283 -18.59 -4.29 14.14
C PRO A 283 -17.23 -4.34 13.45
N THR A 284 -16.29 -3.52 13.95
CA THR A 284 -14.90 -3.48 13.46
C THR A 284 -13.92 -3.74 14.60
N ASP A 285 -12.74 -4.21 14.28
CA ASP A 285 -11.64 -4.31 15.24
C ASP A 285 -11.01 -2.92 15.53
N ARG A 286 -10.00 -2.88 16.40
CA ARG A 286 -9.28 -1.63 16.78
C ARG A 286 -8.64 -0.90 15.59
N ALA A 287 -8.35 -1.62 14.51
CA ALA A 287 -7.81 -1.04 13.27
C ALA A 287 -8.91 -0.66 12.26
N GLY A 288 -10.19 -0.75 12.64
CA GLY A 288 -11.35 -0.46 11.79
C GLY A 288 -11.64 -1.54 10.75
N ARG A 289 -11.07 -2.76 10.87
CA ARG A 289 -11.26 -3.85 9.92
C ARG A 289 -12.53 -4.64 10.25
N ILE A 290 -13.21 -5.11 9.20
CA ILE A 290 -14.42 -5.93 9.29
C ILE A 290 -14.03 -7.41 9.33
N THR A 291 -14.75 -8.20 10.13
CA THR A 291 -14.68 -9.67 10.08
C THR A 291 -15.81 -10.18 9.19
N PRO A 292 -15.52 -10.62 7.94
CA PRO A 292 -16.52 -11.18 7.04
C PRO A 292 -16.86 -12.63 7.39
N LEU A 293 -17.84 -13.19 6.66
CA LEU A 293 -18.07 -14.61 6.59
C LEU A 293 -16.91 -15.34 5.87
N PRO A 294 -16.80 -16.67 5.99
CA PRO A 294 -15.70 -17.41 5.35
C PRO A 294 -15.55 -17.23 3.85
N ASP A 295 -16.62 -16.92 3.12
CA ASP A 295 -16.65 -16.63 1.69
C ASP A 295 -16.28 -15.18 1.33
N LEU A 296 -15.92 -14.35 2.33
CA LEU A 296 -15.66 -12.92 2.28
C LEU A 296 -16.90 -12.03 2.06
N SER A 297 -18.12 -12.57 2.14
CA SER A 297 -19.34 -11.78 2.21
C SER A 297 -19.58 -11.26 3.63
N LEU A 298 -20.49 -10.28 3.76
CA LEU A 298 -20.82 -9.68 5.05
C LEU A 298 -21.98 -10.42 5.76
N PRO A 299 -21.96 -10.55 7.08
CA PRO A 299 -23.07 -11.09 7.86
C PRO A 299 -24.37 -10.32 7.58
N GLY A 300 -25.42 -11.03 7.20
CA GLY A 300 -26.72 -10.42 6.85
C GLY A 300 -26.78 -9.69 5.50
N LEU A 301 -25.66 -9.56 4.79
CA LEU A 301 -25.54 -8.84 3.51
C LEU A 301 -24.79 -9.71 2.48
N PRO A 302 -25.38 -10.81 2.01
CA PRO A 302 -24.69 -11.81 1.19
C PRO A 302 -24.24 -11.31 -0.20
N ASP A 303 -24.77 -10.18 -0.65
CA ASP A 303 -24.39 -9.53 -1.90
C ASP A 303 -23.27 -8.50 -1.73
N ILE A 304 -22.76 -8.30 -0.52
CA ILE A 304 -21.66 -7.36 -0.23
C ILE A 304 -20.45 -8.13 0.24
N PHE A 305 -19.36 -7.99 -0.49
CA PHE A 305 -18.05 -8.60 -0.21
C PHE A 305 -17.04 -7.55 0.23
N VAL A 306 -16.09 -7.98 1.06
CA VAL A 306 -14.96 -7.13 1.48
C VAL A 306 -13.63 -7.83 1.22
N ALA A 307 -12.60 -7.08 0.83
CA ALA A 307 -11.29 -7.63 0.54
C ALA A 307 -10.13 -6.66 0.82
N GLY A 308 -8.92 -7.22 0.96
CA GLY A 308 -7.69 -6.48 1.20
C GLY A 308 -7.54 -6.01 2.65
N ASP A 309 -6.95 -4.85 2.84
CA ASP A 309 -6.60 -4.30 4.16
C ASP A 309 -7.83 -3.95 5.05
N LEU A 310 -9.03 -4.00 4.49
CA LEU A 310 -10.30 -3.82 5.21
C LEU A 310 -10.70 -5.05 6.05
N VAL A 311 -10.05 -6.20 5.84
CA VAL A 311 -10.49 -7.50 6.34
C VAL A 311 -9.67 -7.93 7.55
N SER A 312 -10.37 -8.45 8.58
CA SER A 312 -9.79 -9.15 9.73
C SER A 312 -10.24 -10.61 9.71
N ILE A 313 -9.40 -11.50 9.17
CA ILE A 313 -9.67 -12.95 9.11
C ILE A 313 -8.45 -13.74 9.56
N ARG A 314 -8.69 -15.01 9.88
CA ARG A 314 -7.65 -15.98 10.23
C ARG A 314 -7.52 -17.04 9.14
N ASP A 315 -6.31 -17.56 8.96
CA ASP A 315 -6.04 -18.66 8.04
C ASP A 315 -6.49 -20.01 8.64
N SER A 316 -6.24 -21.11 7.92
CA SER A 316 -6.57 -22.48 8.37
C SER A 316 -5.78 -22.93 9.61
N ASN A 317 -4.75 -22.20 10.02
CA ASN A 317 -3.92 -22.45 11.20
C ASN A 317 -4.25 -21.47 12.34
N ASP A 318 -5.40 -20.79 12.28
CA ASP A 318 -5.83 -19.76 13.21
C ASP A 318 -4.86 -18.56 13.34
N LYS A 319 -4.03 -18.31 12.32
CA LYS A 319 -3.13 -17.14 12.26
C LYS A 319 -3.82 -15.99 11.55
N PRO A 320 -3.64 -14.73 12.03
CA PRO A 320 -4.14 -13.56 11.32
C PRO A 320 -3.58 -13.50 9.90
N VAL A 321 -4.45 -13.32 8.90
CA VAL A 321 -4.02 -13.05 7.52
C VAL A 321 -3.45 -11.63 7.47
N PRO A 322 -2.21 -11.45 7.02
CA PRO A 322 -1.57 -10.14 7.01
C PRO A 322 -2.18 -9.22 5.94
N GLY A 323 -2.18 -7.90 6.19
CA GLY A 323 -2.55 -6.87 5.22
C GLY A 323 -1.42 -6.65 4.20
N VAL A 324 -1.28 -7.59 3.26
CA VAL A 324 -0.25 -7.58 2.22
C VAL A 324 -0.85 -7.79 0.83
N ALA A 325 -0.16 -7.30 -0.20
CA ALA A 325 -0.62 -7.41 -1.59
C ALA A 325 -0.99 -8.84 -2.02
N PRO A 326 -0.20 -9.90 -1.70
CA PRO A 326 -0.57 -11.28 -2.04
C PRO A 326 -1.89 -11.75 -1.43
N ALA A 327 -2.22 -11.32 -0.21
CA ALA A 327 -3.50 -11.66 0.43
C ALA A 327 -4.66 -10.96 -0.29
N ALA A 328 -4.52 -9.67 -0.57
CA ALA A 328 -5.52 -8.89 -1.29
C ALA A 328 -5.82 -9.47 -2.69
N VAL A 329 -4.78 -9.85 -3.46
CA VAL A 329 -4.93 -10.50 -4.77
C VAL A 329 -5.69 -11.81 -4.64
N GLN A 330 -5.35 -12.66 -3.66
CA GLN A 330 -6.04 -13.93 -3.44
C GLN A 330 -7.51 -13.73 -3.05
N MET A 331 -7.81 -12.72 -2.21
CA MET A 331 -9.19 -12.37 -1.85
C MET A 331 -9.99 -11.93 -3.08
N GLY A 332 -9.43 -11.04 -3.92
CA GLY A 332 -10.10 -10.59 -5.15
C GLY A 332 -10.38 -11.73 -6.13
N ALA A 333 -9.41 -12.64 -6.31
CA ALA A 333 -9.59 -13.84 -7.15
C ALA A 333 -10.64 -14.79 -6.58
N HIS A 334 -10.66 -14.99 -5.27
CA HIS A 334 -11.65 -15.83 -4.58
C HIS A 334 -13.07 -15.29 -4.76
N ILE A 335 -13.29 -13.99 -4.54
CA ILE A 335 -14.60 -13.36 -4.71
C ILE A 335 -15.10 -13.52 -6.16
N ALA A 336 -14.22 -13.32 -7.14
CA ALA A 336 -14.57 -13.55 -8.54
C ALA A 336 -15.01 -15.01 -8.81
N ALA A 337 -14.36 -15.99 -8.16
CA ALA A 337 -14.73 -17.40 -8.26
C ALA A 337 -16.10 -17.67 -7.59
N VAL A 338 -16.33 -17.11 -6.39
CA VAL A 338 -17.63 -17.20 -5.69
C VAL A 338 -18.76 -16.64 -6.57
N LEU A 339 -18.55 -15.46 -7.16
CA LEU A 339 -19.57 -14.82 -8.02
C LEU A 339 -19.89 -15.65 -9.27
N LYS A 340 -18.91 -16.29 -9.89
CA LYS A 340 -19.12 -17.22 -11.01
C LYS A 340 -19.88 -18.46 -10.59
N GLU A 341 -19.56 -19.00 -9.42
CA GLU A 341 -20.23 -20.17 -8.87
C GLU A 341 -21.68 -19.87 -8.49
N ASP A 342 -21.97 -18.71 -7.89
CA ASP A 342 -23.33 -18.25 -7.63
C ASP A 342 -24.20 -18.25 -8.92
N LEU A 343 -23.64 -17.72 -10.02
CA LEU A 343 -24.34 -17.73 -11.31
C LEU A 343 -24.56 -19.14 -11.86
N ARG A 344 -23.60 -20.04 -11.66
CA ARG A 344 -23.72 -21.45 -12.06
C ARG A 344 -24.81 -22.14 -11.26
N LEU A 345 -24.81 -21.98 -9.94
CA LEU A 345 -25.78 -22.58 -9.03
C LEU A 345 -27.19 -22.03 -9.26
N ALA A 346 -27.33 -20.74 -9.56
CA ALA A 346 -28.64 -20.12 -9.85
C ALA A 346 -29.36 -20.74 -11.05
N LYS A 347 -28.65 -21.47 -11.94
CA LYS A 347 -29.21 -22.20 -13.09
C LYS A 347 -29.55 -23.65 -12.78
N THR A 348 -29.34 -24.13 -11.57
CA THR A 348 -29.53 -25.51 -11.13
C THR A 348 -30.66 -25.61 -10.11
N GLN A 349 -31.05 -26.85 -9.78
CA GLN A 349 -31.97 -27.14 -8.67
C GLN A 349 -31.43 -26.75 -7.29
N HIS A 350 -30.16 -26.40 -7.20
CA HIS A 350 -29.48 -25.95 -5.97
C HIS A 350 -29.51 -24.42 -5.76
N ALA A 351 -30.25 -23.68 -6.58
CA ALA A 351 -30.32 -22.21 -6.50
C ALA A 351 -30.66 -21.71 -5.07
N HIS A 352 -31.60 -22.39 -4.39
CA HIS A 352 -32.02 -22.08 -3.01
C HIS A 352 -30.93 -22.30 -1.94
N ARG A 353 -29.85 -23.03 -2.26
CA ARG A 353 -28.72 -23.32 -1.37
C ARG A 353 -27.42 -22.67 -1.82
N ALA A 354 -27.46 -21.80 -2.85
CA ALA A 354 -26.24 -21.21 -3.42
C ALA A 354 -25.35 -20.54 -2.36
N LEU A 355 -25.94 -19.76 -1.45
CA LEU A 355 -25.20 -19.10 -0.36
C LEU A 355 -24.50 -20.09 0.59
N GLN A 356 -25.12 -21.24 0.88
CA GLN A 356 -24.56 -22.28 1.77
C GLN A 356 -23.43 -23.06 1.10
N LEU A 357 -23.37 -23.06 -0.23
CA LEU A 357 -22.39 -23.79 -1.04
C LEU A 357 -21.17 -22.93 -1.43
N ARG A 358 -21.16 -21.65 -1.04
CA ARG A 358 -20.01 -20.79 -1.31
C ARG A 358 -18.75 -21.33 -0.62
N PRO A 359 -17.62 -21.45 -1.35
CA PRO A 359 -16.38 -21.92 -0.77
C PRO A 359 -15.78 -20.91 0.24
N ALA A 360 -15.18 -21.42 1.31
CA ALA A 360 -14.44 -20.58 2.24
C ALA A 360 -13.12 -20.11 1.61
N PHE A 361 -12.75 -18.87 1.88
CA PHE A 361 -11.44 -18.33 1.50
C PHE A 361 -10.32 -19.05 2.29
N ARG A 362 -9.27 -19.41 1.57
CA ARG A 362 -8.06 -20.02 2.14
C ARG A 362 -6.85 -19.22 1.69
N TYR A 363 -6.19 -18.60 2.66
CA TYR A 363 -4.96 -17.86 2.38
C TYR A 363 -3.77 -18.80 2.18
N PHE A 364 -3.08 -18.65 1.07
CA PHE A 364 -1.78 -19.27 0.84
C PHE A 364 -0.68 -18.26 1.14
N ASP A 365 0.03 -18.45 2.24
CA ASP A 365 1.11 -17.56 2.66
C ASP A 365 2.34 -17.70 1.74
N LYS A 366 2.60 -16.68 0.95
CA LYS A 366 3.77 -16.59 0.07
C LYS A 366 5.03 -16.10 0.80
N GLY A 367 4.90 -15.81 2.09
CA GLY A 367 5.96 -15.21 2.90
C GLY A 367 6.01 -13.69 2.81
N MET A 368 6.99 -13.13 3.51
CA MET A 368 7.26 -11.70 3.58
C MET A 368 8.73 -11.42 3.32
N MET A 369 9.02 -10.22 2.85
CA MET A 369 10.38 -9.78 2.57
C MET A 369 10.51 -8.28 2.80
N ALA A 370 11.70 -7.84 3.20
CA ALA A 370 12.05 -6.43 3.34
C ALA A 370 13.50 -6.21 2.88
N ILE A 371 13.71 -5.15 2.09
CA ILE A 371 15.03 -4.73 1.66
C ILE A 371 15.66 -3.82 2.72
N ILE A 372 16.99 -3.90 2.88
CA ILE A 372 17.76 -3.13 3.87
C ILE A 372 18.91 -2.42 3.14
N GLY A 373 18.54 -1.50 2.25
CA GLY A 373 19.48 -0.88 1.32
C GLY A 373 20.01 -1.84 0.25
N LYS A 374 20.98 -1.36 -0.53
CA LYS A 374 21.58 -2.12 -1.65
C LYS A 374 22.27 -3.39 -1.15
N ASN A 375 22.07 -4.51 -1.86
CA ASN A 375 22.67 -5.82 -1.63
C ASN A 375 22.27 -6.52 -0.32
N ALA A 376 21.24 -6.05 0.36
CA ALA A 376 20.78 -6.67 1.60
C ALA A 376 19.25 -6.69 1.69
N ALA A 377 18.70 -7.84 2.05
CA ALA A 377 17.28 -8.03 2.37
C ALA A 377 17.12 -9.16 3.38
N VAL A 378 15.91 -9.30 3.90
CA VAL A 378 15.46 -10.47 4.65
C VAL A 378 14.21 -11.04 3.98
N VAL A 379 14.13 -12.37 3.94
CA VAL A 379 12.99 -13.13 3.40
C VAL A 379 12.59 -14.19 4.41
N LYS A 380 11.29 -14.28 4.69
CA LYS A 380 10.67 -15.30 5.53
C LYS A 380 9.50 -15.91 4.78
N SER A 381 9.61 -17.19 4.39
CA SER A 381 8.55 -17.92 3.68
C SER A 381 8.47 -19.34 4.19
N GLY A 382 7.37 -19.69 4.83
CA GLY A 382 7.23 -20.99 5.50
C GLY A 382 8.37 -21.25 6.50
N ARG A 383 9.19 -22.27 6.22
CA ARG A 383 10.42 -22.60 7.00
C ARG A 383 11.68 -21.93 6.45
N MET A 384 11.62 -21.34 5.26
CA MET A 384 12.79 -20.73 4.62
C MET A 384 13.08 -19.36 5.25
N ARG A 385 14.34 -19.15 5.61
CA ARG A 385 14.89 -17.89 6.13
C ARG A 385 16.10 -17.52 5.30
N LEU A 386 15.99 -16.40 4.57
CA LEU A 386 17.12 -15.87 3.82
C LEU A 386 17.47 -14.48 4.36
N ARG A 387 18.77 -14.12 4.27
CA ARG A 387 19.30 -12.79 4.58
C ARG A 387 20.46 -12.44 3.66
N GLY A 388 20.76 -11.15 3.55
CA GLY A 388 21.88 -10.65 2.75
C GLY A 388 21.61 -10.66 1.26
N PHE A 389 22.66 -10.91 0.46
CA PHE A 389 22.63 -10.77 -0.98
C PHE A 389 21.67 -11.74 -1.69
N ILE A 390 21.60 -13.00 -1.23
CA ILE A 390 20.66 -13.98 -1.80
C ILE A 390 19.21 -13.56 -1.57
N ALA A 391 18.89 -13.07 -0.37
CA ALA A 391 17.57 -12.53 -0.08
C ALA A 391 17.25 -11.28 -0.93
N TRP A 392 18.25 -10.45 -1.21
CA TRP A 392 18.14 -9.28 -2.07
C TRP A 392 17.85 -9.67 -3.53
N LEU A 393 18.53 -10.67 -4.09
CA LEU A 393 18.24 -11.19 -5.43
C LEU A 393 16.81 -11.76 -5.51
N ALA A 394 16.39 -12.54 -4.50
CA ALA A 394 15.04 -13.06 -4.43
C ALA A 394 14.00 -11.93 -4.38
N TRP A 395 14.28 -10.87 -3.61
CA TRP A 395 13.44 -9.67 -3.53
C TRP A 395 13.30 -8.99 -4.89
N LEU A 396 14.39 -8.74 -5.62
CA LEU A 396 14.39 -8.15 -6.96
C LEU A 396 13.51 -8.97 -7.93
N PHE A 397 13.75 -10.28 -8.00
CA PHE A 397 13.03 -11.16 -8.90
C PHE A 397 11.52 -11.17 -8.62
N ILE A 398 11.14 -11.31 -7.35
CA ILE A 398 9.74 -11.39 -6.96
C ILE A 398 9.01 -10.07 -7.24
N HIS A 399 9.61 -8.93 -6.94
CA HIS A 399 8.97 -7.64 -7.18
C HIS A 399 8.77 -7.36 -8.68
N ILE A 400 9.75 -7.69 -9.53
CA ILE A 400 9.58 -7.61 -11.00
C ILE A 400 8.48 -8.57 -11.48
N ALA A 401 8.44 -9.80 -10.95
CA ALA A 401 7.44 -10.79 -11.37
C ALA A 401 6.01 -10.32 -11.10
N PHE A 402 5.76 -9.70 -9.94
CA PHE A 402 4.45 -9.21 -9.52
C PHE A 402 4.06 -7.83 -10.04
N LEU A 403 5.01 -7.05 -10.57
CA LEU A 403 4.73 -5.73 -11.14
C LEU A 403 3.79 -5.86 -12.35
N VAL A 404 2.78 -4.98 -12.41
CA VAL A 404 1.77 -5.02 -13.48
C VAL A 404 2.29 -4.35 -14.75
N GLY A 405 2.26 -5.10 -15.87
CA GLY A 405 2.59 -4.59 -17.21
C GLY A 405 4.05 -4.80 -17.61
N PHE A 406 4.26 -5.28 -18.84
CA PHE A 406 5.59 -5.59 -19.38
C PHE A 406 6.49 -4.35 -19.45
N ARG A 407 5.96 -3.21 -19.90
CA ARG A 407 6.70 -1.94 -19.98
C ARG A 407 7.26 -1.53 -18.61
N ASN A 408 6.44 -1.60 -17.55
CA ASN A 408 6.85 -1.23 -16.20
C ASN A 408 7.91 -2.21 -15.65
N LYS A 409 7.77 -3.51 -15.93
CA LYS A 409 8.80 -4.51 -15.57
C LYS A 409 10.14 -4.18 -16.20
N LEU A 410 10.16 -3.85 -17.50
CA LEU A 410 11.37 -3.50 -18.22
C LEU A 410 11.95 -2.17 -17.72
N ALA A 411 11.12 -1.15 -17.52
CA ALA A 411 11.57 0.16 -17.03
C ALA A 411 12.22 0.04 -15.64
N VAL A 412 11.57 -0.66 -14.70
CA VAL A 412 12.11 -0.88 -13.35
C VAL A 412 13.39 -1.72 -13.41
N LEU A 413 13.44 -2.79 -14.22
CA LEU A 413 14.63 -3.62 -14.36
C LEU A 413 15.82 -2.82 -14.92
N LEU A 414 15.61 -2.04 -15.98
CA LEU A 414 16.64 -1.20 -16.56
C LEU A 414 17.06 -0.07 -15.62
N GLY A 415 16.10 0.57 -14.94
CA GLY A 415 16.37 1.59 -13.93
C GLY A 415 17.21 1.04 -12.77
N TRP A 416 16.88 -0.15 -12.27
CA TRP A 416 17.69 -0.82 -11.24
C TRP A 416 19.08 -1.20 -11.73
N ALA A 417 19.20 -1.75 -12.95
CA ALA A 417 20.49 -2.09 -13.54
C ALA A 417 21.37 -0.83 -13.71
N TYR A 418 20.78 0.26 -14.22
CA TYR A 418 21.47 1.54 -14.35
C TYR A 418 21.91 2.11 -13.00
N ALA A 419 21.00 2.18 -12.03
CA ALA A 419 21.31 2.66 -10.67
C ALA A 419 22.33 1.76 -9.95
N TYR A 420 22.35 0.46 -10.28
CA TYR A 420 23.36 -0.46 -9.74
C TYR A 420 24.76 -0.17 -10.26
N LEU A 421 24.89 0.18 -11.56
CA LEU A 421 26.16 0.40 -12.22
C LEU A 421 26.70 1.83 -12.00
N ASN A 422 25.82 2.83 -11.98
CA ASN A 422 26.21 4.24 -12.02
C ASN A 422 25.95 5.01 -10.72
N ASP A 423 25.30 4.39 -9.73
CA ASP A 423 24.93 5.00 -8.43
C ASP A 423 24.18 6.36 -8.55
N ASN A 424 23.47 6.59 -9.64
CA ASN A 424 22.90 7.90 -9.99
C ASN A 424 21.39 7.79 -10.33
N PRO A 425 20.47 7.85 -9.35
CA PRO A 425 19.04 7.86 -9.61
C PRO A 425 18.62 9.19 -10.26
N GLU A 426 17.78 9.11 -11.32
CA GLU A 426 17.40 10.24 -12.15
C GLU A 426 16.18 11.03 -11.64
N ALA A 427 15.37 10.49 -10.72
CA ALA A 427 14.08 11.07 -10.33
C ALA A 427 14.19 12.18 -9.27
N ARG A 428 15.19 13.08 -9.38
CA ARG A 428 15.49 14.14 -8.40
C ARG A 428 14.87 15.51 -8.69
N VAL A 429 14.01 15.61 -9.69
CA VAL A 429 13.35 16.87 -10.03
C VAL A 429 12.30 17.24 -8.97
N ILE A 430 12.41 18.46 -8.45
CA ILE A 430 11.43 19.02 -7.52
C ILE A 430 10.30 19.64 -8.33
N VAL A 431 9.09 19.10 -8.21
CA VAL A 431 7.89 19.66 -8.81
C VAL A 431 7.04 20.26 -7.68
N HIS A 432 6.85 21.57 -7.70
CA HIS A 432 5.95 22.24 -6.76
C HIS A 432 4.50 22.03 -7.21
N PRO A 433 3.56 21.77 -6.28
CA PRO A 433 2.14 21.84 -6.61
C PRO A 433 1.82 23.29 -7.03
N PRO A 434 0.84 23.50 -7.92
CA PRO A 434 0.38 24.84 -8.20
C PRO A 434 -0.03 25.54 -6.88
N PRO A 435 0.14 26.86 -6.75
CA PRO A 435 -0.36 27.59 -5.61
C PRO A 435 -1.84 27.26 -5.46
N GLN A 436 -2.27 26.95 -4.24
CA GLN A 436 -3.69 26.73 -3.97
C GLN A 436 -4.43 28.05 -4.22
N PRO A 437 -5.59 28.01 -4.93
CA PRO A 437 -6.37 29.19 -5.23
C PRO A 437 -6.89 29.88 -3.98
#